data_4ec6ca50fdf51ae48088a4d276534470
#
_entry.id   4ec6ca50fdf51ae48088a4d276534470
#
_cell.length_a   1.000
_cell.length_b   1.000
_cell.length_c   1.000
_cell.angle_alpha   90.00
_cell.angle_beta   90.00
_cell.angle_gamma   90.00
#
_symmetry.space_group_name_H-M   'P 1'
#
loop_
_entity.id
_entity.type
_entity.pdbx_description
1 polymer ?
#
loop_
_entity_poly.entity_id
_entity_poly.type
_entity_poly.pdbx_seq_one_letter_code
_entity_poly.pdbx_strand_id
1 'polypeptide(L)'
;MHFEKLTPEFLVRLGRAMPDKVRYFVWRQNGRPVAFSICTIDGDTICDEYIGIDYQSSVSSGLYHYTFRDIVNWALGNGLKAYASTGLCYDPKLHLKQELVPLDLYVRHRSAIGNFVMKYIVRWLDPTRHDKTLAEFSNYADL
;
A
#
# COMPACT_ATOMS: atom_id res chain seq x y z
N MET A 1 6.80 -14.84 -4.08
CA MET A 1 6.56 -14.36 -2.72
C MET A 1 5.09 -14.63 -2.40
N HIS A 2 4.81 -15.47 -1.40
CA HIS A 2 3.42 -15.73 -1.00
C HIS A 2 3.09 -14.77 0.13
N PHE A 3 2.25 -13.79 -0.16
CA PHE A 3 1.64 -12.95 0.87
C PHE A 3 0.60 -13.76 1.66
N GLU A 4 0.32 -13.36 2.88
CA GLU A 4 -0.74 -13.94 3.69
C GLU A 4 -2.05 -13.97 2.89
N LYS A 5 -2.69 -15.15 2.89
CA LYS A 5 -3.94 -15.33 2.16
C LYS A 5 -5.08 -14.71 2.98
N LEU A 6 -5.61 -13.60 2.50
CA LEU A 6 -6.80 -13.00 3.08
C LEU A 6 -8.00 -13.92 2.90
N THR A 7 -8.64 -14.30 3.99
CA THR A 7 -9.84 -15.15 3.92
C THR A 7 -11.10 -14.31 3.74
N PRO A 8 -12.14 -14.84 3.09
CA PRO A 8 -13.43 -14.14 2.97
C PRO A 8 -14.02 -13.75 4.34
N GLU A 9 -13.88 -14.61 5.34
CA GLU A 9 -14.35 -14.36 6.71
C GLU A 9 -13.64 -13.17 7.34
N PHE A 10 -12.33 -13.04 7.14
CA PHE A 10 -11.56 -11.90 7.61
C PHE A 10 -12.08 -10.61 7.00
N LEU A 11 -12.27 -10.57 5.68
CA LEU A 11 -12.77 -9.37 4.97
C LEU A 11 -14.17 -8.97 5.44
N VAL A 12 -15.08 -9.93 5.61
CA VAL A 12 -16.43 -9.67 6.13
C VAL A 12 -16.37 -9.12 7.57
N ARG A 13 -15.54 -9.72 8.43
CA ARG A 13 -15.37 -9.26 9.82
C ARG A 13 -14.77 -7.86 9.87
N LEU A 14 -13.76 -7.59 9.06
CA LEU A 14 -13.12 -6.28 8.97
C LEU A 14 -14.13 -5.19 8.60
N GLY A 15 -14.89 -5.40 7.51
CA GLY A 15 -15.90 -4.42 7.08
C GLY A 15 -17.03 -4.22 8.08
N ARG A 16 -17.42 -5.27 8.83
CA ARG A 16 -18.44 -5.15 9.89
C ARG A 16 -17.90 -4.45 11.14
N ALA A 17 -16.63 -4.68 11.48
CA ALA A 17 -16.03 -4.08 12.67
C ALA A 17 -15.73 -2.59 12.48
N MET A 18 -15.44 -2.17 11.25
CA MET A 18 -15.06 -0.78 10.92
C MET A 18 -15.83 -0.26 9.68
N PRO A 19 -17.18 -0.20 9.71
CA PRO A 19 -17.99 0.13 8.54
C PRO A 19 -17.73 1.54 8.02
N ASP A 20 -17.36 2.47 8.89
CA ASP A 20 -17.08 3.85 8.52
C ASP A 20 -15.64 4.06 8.02
N LYS A 21 -14.73 3.12 8.34
CA LYS A 21 -13.31 3.25 8.04
C LYS A 21 -12.82 2.38 6.88
N VAL A 22 -13.47 1.25 6.61
CA VAL A 22 -13.01 0.32 5.57
C VAL A 22 -13.81 0.50 4.29
N ARG A 23 -13.11 0.50 3.16
CA ARG A 23 -13.70 0.54 1.81
C ARG A 23 -13.12 -0.57 0.95
N TYR A 24 -14.00 -1.26 0.23
CA TYR A 24 -13.65 -2.27 -0.74
C TYR A 24 -13.96 -1.74 -2.13
N PHE A 25 -12.95 -1.63 -2.97
CA PHE A 25 -13.12 -1.30 -4.38
C PHE A 25 -12.99 -2.57 -5.19
N VAL A 26 -13.88 -2.78 -6.16
CA VAL A 26 -13.84 -3.94 -7.05
C VAL A 26 -14.08 -3.49 -8.48
N TRP A 27 -13.09 -3.71 -9.32
CA TRP A 27 -13.20 -3.43 -10.76
C TRP A 27 -13.61 -4.68 -11.50
N ARG A 28 -14.54 -4.51 -12.42
CA ARG A 28 -15.10 -5.61 -13.20
C ARG A 28 -14.98 -5.33 -14.69
N GLN A 29 -14.62 -6.36 -15.46
CA GLN A 29 -14.65 -6.35 -16.91
C GLN A 29 -15.55 -7.49 -17.37
N ASN A 30 -16.55 -7.18 -18.18
CA ASN A 30 -17.54 -8.16 -18.65
C ASN A 30 -18.17 -8.99 -17.51
N GLY A 31 -18.45 -8.35 -16.36
CA GLY A 31 -19.02 -9.00 -15.19
C GLY A 31 -18.03 -9.76 -14.29
N ARG A 32 -16.79 -9.99 -14.74
CA ARG A 32 -15.73 -10.67 -13.95
C ARG A 32 -14.88 -9.65 -13.19
N PRO A 33 -14.59 -9.90 -11.90
CA PRO A 33 -13.65 -9.04 -11.18
C PRO A 33 -12.24 -9.19 -11.78
N VAL A 34 -11.60 -8.07 -12.09
CA VAL A 34 -10.24 -7.98 -12.64
C VAL A 34 -9.26 -7.29 -11.71
N ALA A 35 -9.76 -6.51 -10.74
CA ALA A 35 -8.97 -5.96 -9.67
C ALA A 35 -9.84 -5.72 -8.43
N PHE A 36 -9.19 -5.65 -7.27
CA PHE A 36 -9.81 -5.17 -6.04
C PHE A 36 -8.79 -4.39 -5.23
N SER A 37 -9.28 -3.48 -4.39
CA SER A 37 -8.47 -2.82 -3.37
C SER A 37 -9.18 -2.77 -2.04
N ILE A 38 -8.41 -2.87 -0.97
CA ILE A 38 -8.86 -2.71 0.40
C ILE A 38 -8.24 -1.43 0.92
N CYS A 39 -9.09 -0.45 1.20
CA CYS A 39 -8.65 0.84 1.71
C CYS A 39 -9.17 1.07 3.12
N THR A 40 -8.38 1.77 3.92
CA THR A 40 -8.80 2.30 5.22
C THR A 40 -8.87 3.82 5.18
N ILE A 41 -9.71 4.40 6.05
CA ILE A 41 -9.83 5.85 6.21
C ILE A 41 -9.29 6.21 7.59
N ASP A 42 -8.26 7.05 7.60
CA ASP A 42 -7.71 7.61 8.83
C ASP A 42 -7.71 9.14 8.75
N GLY A 43 -8.53 9.77 9.59
CA GLY A 43 -8.78 11.21 9.50
C GLY A 43 -9.34 11.61 8.14
N ASP A 44 -8.61 12.41 7.40
CA ASP A 44 -8.94 12.89 6.05
C ASP A 44 -8.13 12.20 4.94
N THR A 45 -7.49 11.06 5.28
CA THR A 45 -6.64 10.29 4.37
C THR A 45 -7.27 8.94 4.06
N ILE A 46 -7.27 8.55 2.78
CA ILE A 46 -7.53 7.18 2.35
C ILE A 46 -6.21 6.44 2.19
N CYS A 47 -6.07 5.31 2.87
CA CYS A 47 -4.90 4.45 2.82
C CYS A 47 -5.21 3.20 1.99
N ASP A 48 -4.52 3.01 0.87
CA ASP A 48 -4.64 1.81 0.02
C ASP A 48 -3.70 0.72 0.57
N GLU A 49 -4.28 -0.17 1.37
CA GLU A 49 -3.55 -1.17 2.14
C GLU A 49 -3.21 -2.41 1.32
N TYR A 50 -4.10 -2.80 0.44
CA TYR A 50 -3.95 -4.04 -0.31
C TYR A 50 -4.63 -3.97 -1.66
N ILE A 51 -3.88 -4.27 -2.71
CA ILE A 51 -4.39 -4.34 -4.08
C ILE A 51 -4.14 -5.73 -4.69
N GLY A 52 -5.14 -6.27 -5.34
CA GLY A 52 -5.04 -7.47 -6.17
C GLY A 52 -5.44 -7.17 -7.61
N ILE A 53 -4.61 -7.60 -8.54
CA ILE A 53 -4.82 -7.41 -9.99
C ILE A 53 -4.72 -8.74 -10.71
N ASP A 54 -5.67 -9.04 -11.59
CA ASP A 54 -5.60 -10.15 -12.52
C ASP A 54 -4.71 -9.75 -13.72
N TYR A 55 -3.45 -10.13 -13.65
CA TYR A 55 -2.47 -9.85 -14.71
C TYR A 55 -2.67 -10.70 -15.97
N GLN A 56 -3.55 -11.70 -15.96
CA GLN A 56 -3.84 -12.53 -17.13
C GLN A 56 -4.89 -11.88 -18.04
N SER A 57 -5.68 -10.97 -17.53
CA SER A 57 -6.61 -10.21 -18.34
C SER A 57 -5.86 -9.18 -19.20
N SER A 58 -6.23 -9.08 -20.48
CA SER A 58 -5.58 -8.22 -21.50
C SER A 58 -5.58 -6.70 -21.17
N VAL A 59 -6.19 -6.31 -20.07
CA VAL A 59 -6.31 -4.91 -19.60
C VAL A 59 -5.18 -4.54 -18.63
N SER A 60 -4.27 -5.44 -18.37
CA SER A 60 -3.31 -5.35 -17.27
C SER A 60 -2.37 -4.14 -17.32
N SER A 61 -1.99 -3.64 -18.48
CA SER A 61 -0.98 -2.58 -18.62
C SER A 61 -1.42 -1.20 -18.08
N GLY A 62 -2.71 -0.94 -17.96
CA GLY A 62 -3.22 0.33 -17.43
C GLY A 62 -4.05 0.19 -16.15
N LEU A 63 -4.38 -1.04 -15.74
CA LEU A 63 -5.34 -1.29 -14.67
C LEU A 63 -4.91 -0.70 -13.33
N TYR A 64 -3.63 -0.74 -13.01
CA TYR A 64 -3.08 -0.11 -11.80
C TYR A 64 -3.35 1.41 -11.77
N HIS A 65 -3.18 2.11 -12.89
CA HIS A 65 -3.47 3.54 -12.98
C HIS A 65 -4.96 3.85 -12.88
N TYR A 66 -5.80 2.97 -13.43
CA TYR A 66 -7.26 3.10 -13.28
C TYR A 66 -7.70 2.91 -11.84
N THR A 67 -7.15 1.91 -11.13
CA THR A 67 -7.51 1.69 -9.72
C THR A 67 -7.12 2.88 -8.86
N PHE A 68 -5.92 3.41 -9.01
CA PHE A 68 -5.46 4.63 -8.34
C PHE A 68 -6.39 5.81 -8.62
N ARG A 69 -6.64 6.11 -9.92
CA ARG A 69 -7.51 7.23 -10.31
C ARG A 69 -8.90 7.14 -9.67
N ASP A 70 -9.49 5.96 -9.70
CA ASP A 70 -10.86 5.77 -9.20
C ASP A 70 -10.93 5.90 -7.67
N ILE A 71 -9.93 5.39 -6.95
CA ILE A 71 -9.84 5.57 -5.49
C ILE A 71 -9.66 7.06 -5.15
N VAL A 72 -8.77 7.77 -5.85
CA VAL A 72 -8.54 9.21 -5.62
C VAL A 72 -9.81 10.01 -5.93
N ASN A 73 -10.48 9.74 -7.05
CA ASN A 73 -11.73 10.42 -7.40
C ASN A 73 -12.83 10.16 -6.34
N TRP A 74 -12.93 8.93 -5.86
CA TRP A 74 -13.86 8.60 -4.78
C TRP A 74 -13.52 9.37 -3.50
N ALA A 75 -12.24 9.43 -3.12
CA ALA A 75 -11.76 10.14 -1.95
C ALA A 75 -12.10 11.64 -2.02
N LEU A 76 -11.81 12.27 -3.13
CA LEU A 76 -12.14 13.69 -3.37
C LEU A 76 -13.64 13.94 -3.31
N GLY A 77 -14.46 13.07 -3.91
CA GLY A 77 -15.92 13.15 -3.87
C GLY A 77 -16.50 12.96 -2.46
N ASN A 78 -15.75 12.35 -1.53
CA ASN A 78 -16.14 12.15 -0.14
C ASN A 78 -15.44 13.14 0.83
N GLY A 79 -14.75 14.15 0.32
CA GLY A 79 -14.14 15.22 1.12
C GLY A 79 -12.81 14.84 1.79
N LEU A 80 -12.20 13.71 1.39
CA LEU A 80 -10.87 13.35 1.85
C LEU A 80 -9.81 14.20 1.14
N LYS A 81 -8.69 14.45 1.81
CA LYS A 81 -7.65 15.38 1.32
C LYS A 81 -6.38 14.69 0.86
N ALA A 82 -6.14 13.47 1.31
CA ALA A 82 -4.92 12.75 1.01
C ALA A 82 -5.18 11.28 0.63
N TYR A 83 -4.27 10.74 -0.19
CA TYR A 83 -4.17 9.33 -0.54
C TYR A 83 -2.80 8.83 -0.10
N ALA A 84 -2.77 7.75 0.63
CA ALA A 84 -1.56 7.05 1.03
C ALA A 84 -1.57 5.62 0.50
N SER A 85 -0.42 5.06 0.23
CA SER A 85 -0.28 3.67 -0.18
C SER A 85 0.90 3.00 0.52
N THR A 86 0.85 1.68 0.65
CA THR A 86 1.90 0.90 1.32
C THR A 86 3.27 1.03 0.65
N GLY A 87 4.35 0.86 1.41
CA GLY A 87 5.73 1.00 0.97
C GLY A 87 6.28 -0.08 0.02
N LEU A 88 5.46 -0.57 -0.92
CA LEU A 88 5.86 -1.56 -1.92
C LEU A 88 5.60 -1.03 -3.34
N CYS A 89 6.34 -1.57 -4.33
CA CYS A 89 6.20 -1.22 -5.74
C CYS A 89 6.35 0.28 -6.01
N TYR A 90 7.55 0.81 -5.78
CA TYR A 90 7.81 2.25 -5.87
C TYR A 90 7.77 2.81 -7.30
N ASP A 91 8.14 2.03 -8.31
CA ASP A 91 8.20 2.49 -9.70
C ASP A 91 6.88 3.10 -10.24
N PRO A 92 5.70 2.46 -10.12
CA PRO A 92 4.45 3.07 -10.53
C PRO A 92 4.11 4.35 -9.73
N LYS A 93 4.52 4.44 -8.47
CA LYS A 93 4.26 5.58 -7.59
C LYS A 93 5.11 6.79 -7.97
N LEU A 94 6.36 6.54 -8.38
CA LEU A 94 7.22 7.57 -8.94
C LEU A 94 6.58 8.22 -10.17
N HIS A 95 6.05 7.41 -11.11
CA HIS A 95 5.34 7.91 -12.28
C HIS A 95 4.07 8.70 -11.94
N LEU A 96 3.41 8.37 -10.83
CA LEU A 96 2.25 9.10 -10.32
C LEU A 96 2.63 10.34 -9.50
N LYS A 97 3.93 10.66 -9.40
CA LYS A 97 4.47 11.80 -8.62
C LYS A 97 4.03 11.77 -7.15
N GLN A 98 3.94 10.58 -6.57
CA GLN A 98 3.69 10.45 -5.14
C GLN A 98 4.94 10.85 -4.37
N GLU A 99 4.75 11.36 -3.15
CA GLU A 99 5.84 11.70 -2.23
C GLU A 99 6.06 10.55 -1.24
N LEU A 100 7.30 10.38 -0.83
CA LEU A 100 7.66 9.42 0.22
C LEU A 100 7.31 10.01 1.59
N VAL A 101 6.76 9.18 2.46
CA VAL A 101 6.54 9.52 3.85
C VAL A 101 7.37 8.58 4.70
N PRO A 102 8.24 9.09 5.58
CA PRO A 102 9.08 8.24 6.42
C PRO A 102 8.22 7.40 7.37
N LEU A 103 8.57 6.14 7.49
CA LEU A 103 7.91 5.19 8.38
C LEU A 103 8.95 4.59 9.32
N ASP A 104 8.68 4.63 10.62
CA ASP A 104 9.51 4.00 11.62
C ASP A 104 9.22 2.50 11.70
N LEU A 105 10.27 1.68 11.54
CA LEU A 105 10.20 0.26 11.76
C LEU A 105 10.80 -0.12 13.10
N TYR A 106 9.97 -0.59 14.03
CA TYR A 106 10.41 -1.06 15.33
C TYR A 106 10.63 -2.57 15.31
N VAL A 107 11.87 -2.99 15.54
CA VAL A 107 12.27 -4.39 15.57
C VAL A 107 12.79 -4.76 16.95
N ARG A 108 12.24 -5.84 17.52
CA ARG A 108 12.69 -6.37 18.81
C ARG A 108 12.98 -7.86 18.72
N HIS A 109 14.18 -8.26 19.08
CA HIS A 109 14.53 -9.68 19.20
C HIS A 109 14.20 -10.21 20.61
N ARG A 110 13.79 -11.49 20.68
CA ARG A 110 13.38 -12.15 21.93
C ARG A 110 14.51 -12.23 22.97
N SER A 111 15.77 -12.42 22.56
CA SER A 111 16.91 -12.47 23.47
C SER A 111 17.59 -11.10 23.57
N ALA A 112 18.15 -10.78 24.73
CA ALA A 112 18.88 -9.53 24.98
C ALA A 112 20.11 -9.39 24.07
N ILE A 113 20.85 -10.49 23.86
CA ILE A 113 22.04 -10.54 23.00
C ILE A 113 21.62 -10.28 21.54
N GLY A 114 20.58 -10.98 21.06
CA GLY A 114 20.04 -10.75 19.72
C GLY A 114 19.55 -9.32 19.53
N ASN A 115 18.92 -8.74 20.54
CA ASN A 115 18.43 -7.36 20.48
C ASN A 115 19.61 -6.33 20.42
N PHE A 116 20.69 -6.61 21.10
CA PHE A 116 21.90 -5.79 21.02
C PHE A 116 22.52 -5.85 19.62
N VAL A 117 22.62 -7.04 19.03
CA VAL A 117 23.17 -7.25 17.68
C VAL A 117 22.27 -6.63 16.61
N MET A 118 20.94 -6.71 16.78
CA MET A 118 19.96 -6.13 15.84
C MET A 118 20.14 -4.62 15.66
N LYS A 119 20.59 -3.88 16.66
CA LYS A 119 20.89 -2.44 16.52
C LYS A 119 21.86 -2.12 15.38
N TYR A 120 22.79 -3.03 15.12
CA TYR A 120 23.81 -2.84 14.08
C TYR A 120 23.36 -3.43 12.75
N ILE A 121 22.65 -4.58 12.80
CA ILE A 121 22.20 -5.29 11.60
C ILE A 121 21.07 -4.52 10.91
N VAL A 122 20.11 -3.96 11.65
CA VAL A 122 18.96 -3.22 11.07
C VAL A 122 19.41 -2.04 10.24
N ARG A 123 20.44 -1.32 10.68
CA ARG A 123 21.04 -0.23 9.90
C ARG A 123 21.64 -0.68 8.56
N TRP A 124 22.05 -1.93 8.47
CA TRP A 124 22.62 -2.55 7.26
C TRP A 124 21.55 -3.13 6.35
N LEU A 125 20.46 -3.60 6.95
CA LEU A 125 19.31 -4.19 6.24
C LEU A 125 18.25 -3.16 5.81
N ASP A 126 18.53 -1.89 6.03
CA ASP A 126 17.64 -0.80 5.63
C ASP A 126 17.35 -0.87 4.12
N PRO A 127 16.11 -1.24 3.71
CA PRO A 127 15.77 -1.40 2.29
C PRO A 127 15.94 -0.10 1.51
N THR A 128 15.76 1.05 2.19
CA THR A 128 15.84 2.37 1.56
C THR A 128 17.22 2.65 0.98
N ARG A 129 18.27 2.11 1.56
CA ARG A 129 19.65 2.31 1.09
C ARG A 129 20.00 1.54 -0.17
N HIS A 130 19.22 0.51 -0.51
CA HIS A 130 19.53 -0.41 -1.59
C HIS A 130 18.57 -0.31 -2.78
N ASP A 131 17.46 0.41 -2.64
CA ASP A 131 16.49 0.60 -3.70
C ASP A 131 16.80 1.87 -4.49
N LYS A 132 17.24 1.68 -5.74
CA LYS A 132 17.57 2.79 -6.65
C LYS A 132 16.37 3.65 -7.01
N THR A 133 15.18 3.06 -7.06
CA THR A 133 13.95 3.76 -7.40
C THR A 133 13.56 4.77 -6.34
N LEU A 134 13.87 4.49 -5.06
CA LEU A 134 13.62 5.44 -3.97
C LEU A 134 14.43 6.73 -4.13
N ALA A 135 15.67 6.61 -4.60
CA ALA A 135 16.54 7.78 -4.80
C ALA A 135 16.06 8.73 -5.92
N GLU A 136 15.12 8.29 -6.76
CA GLU A 136 14.54 9.09 -7.84
C GLU A 136 13.34 9.94 -7.38
N PHE A 137 12.83 9.72 -6.17
CA PHE A 137 11.77 10.56 -5.63
C PHE A 137 12.27 11.94 -5.25
N SER A 138 11.47 12.96 -5.56
CA SER A 138 11.82 14.37 -5.37
C SER A 138 12.14 14.74 -3.93
N ASN A 139 11.55 14.04 -2.97
CA ASN A 139 11.72 14.28 -1.54
C ASN A 139 12.57 13.23 -0.84
N TYR A 140 13.34 12.41 -1.59
CA TYR A 140 14.20 11.38 -0.98
C TYR A 140 15.27 11.96 -0.02
N ALA A 141 15.76 13.17 -0.32
CA ALA A 141 16.76 13.84 0.51
C ALA A 141 16.21 14.32 1.88
N ASP A 142 14.88 14.36 2.03
CA ASP A 142 14.20 14.82 3.24
C ASP A 142 13.90 13.67 4.22
N LEU A 143 14.20 12.43 3.83
CA LEU A 143 14.05 11.21 4.63
C LEU A 143 15.33 10.90 5.39
#